data_551db0b64735188d086def6d099229ce
#
_entry.id   551db0b64735188d086def6d099229ce
#
_cell.length_a   1.000
_cell.length_b   1.000
_cell.length_c   1.000
_cell.angle_alpha   90.00
_cell.angle_beta   90.00
_cell.angle_gamma   90.00
#
_symmetry.space_group_name_H-M   'P 1'
#
loop_
_entity.id
_entity.type
_entity.pdbx_description
1 polymer ?
#
loop_
_entity_poly.entity_id
_entity_poly.type
_entity_poly.pdbx_seq_one_letter_code
_entity_poly.pdbx_strand_id
1 'polypeptide(L)'
;RYGRRQRQMCIRDSFPTYGGLAGRDLDALAQGLIEITDENYLQYRARSIAYLGEKAISYGLPIVQPAGGHALYIDAKTFLPDIPPHQYPGQAVVCELYLLGGIRTAELGTFAFGVAGENGENDTPATHELVRLAAPRRTYTQSHFDYVAEVLEKLVENKDKLKGYEITEQSRFLRHFTAKLKPLS
;
A
#
# COMPACT_ATOMS: atom_id res chain seq x y z
N ARG A 1 20.47 -21.69 32.01
CA ARG A 1 20.04 -20.27 32.22
C ARG A 1 19.90 -19.51 30.91
N TYR A 2 20.68 -19.81 29.86
CA TYR A 2 20.55 -19.16 28.55
C TYR A 2 19.23 -19.50 27.84
N GLY A 3 18.79 -20.75 27.89
CA GLY A 3 17.56 -21.16 27.19
C GLY A 3 16.24 -20.50 27.66
N ARG A 4 16.18 -20.03 28.90
CA ARG A 4 14.98 -19.34 29.43
C ARG A 4 14.88 -17.91 28.95
N ARG A 5 15.98 -17.17 28.85
CA ARG A 5 16.03 -15.81 28.31
C ARG A 5 15.74 -15.81 26.81
N GLN A 6 16.30 -16.78 26.09
CA GLN A 6 16.08 -16.94 24.66
C GLN A 6 14.63 -17.30 24.34
N ARG A 7 13.97 -18.13 25.14
CA ARG A 7 12.54 -18.42 25.00
C ARG A 7 11.67 -17.19 25.30
N GLN A 8 12.02 -16.40 26.30
CA GLN A 8 11.29 -15.17 26.62
C GLN A 8 11.43 -14.10 25.54
N MET A 9 12.61 -13.96 24.92
CA MET A 9 12.81 -13.09 23.76
C MET A 9 11.94 -13.56 22.58
N CYS A 10 11.98 -14.85 22.25
CA CYS A 10 11.15 -15.41 21.18
C CYS A 10 9.65 -15.23 21.39
N ILE A 11 9.16 -15.35 22.63
CA ILE A 11 7.75 -15.13 22.96
C ILE A 11 7.35 -13.65 22.93
N ARG A 12 8.27 -12.75 23.26
CA ARG A 12 8.01 -11.30 23.30
C ARG A 12 8.05 -10.62 21.94
N ASP A 13 8.99 -11.06 21.09
CA ASP A 13 9.38 -10.35 19.88
C ASP A 13 8.96 -11.09 18.60
N SER A 14 8.26 -12.23 18.72
CA SER A 14 7.81 -13.04 17.59
C SER A 14 6.34 -13.40 17.72
N PHE A 15 5.74 -13.72 16.58
CA PHE A 15 4.36 -14.23 16.55
C PHE A 15 4.25 -15.49 17.43
N PRO A 16 3.23 -15.58 18.30
CA PRO A 16 3.09 -16.70 19.26
C PRO A 16 2.88 -18.04 18.57
N THR A 17 2.62 -18.08 17.26
CA THR A 17 2.31 -19.30 16.51
C THR A 17 3.52 -20.04 15.96
N TYR A 18 4.65 -19.38 15.69
CA TYR A 18 5.83 -20.01 15.06
C TYR A 18 7.20 -19.67 15.68
N GLY A 19 7.23 -18.82 16.71
CA GLY A 19 8.47 -18.44 17.41
C GLY A 19 9.33 -17.42 16.64
N GLY A 20 10.64 -17.40 16.94
CA GLY A 20 11.60 -16.50 16.30
C GLY A 20 12.08 -17.00 14.94
N LEU A 21 12.80 -16.13 14.23
CA LEU A 21 13.41 -16.46 12.94
C LEU A 21 14.47 -17.56 13.10
N ALA A 22 14.58 -18.41 12.10
CA ALA A 22 15.66 -19.41 12.03
C ALA A 22 17.02 -18.70 11.87
N GLY A 23 18.12 -19.34 12.33
CA GLY A 23 19.47 -18.76 12.24
C GLY A 23 19.85 -18.36 10.82
N ARG A 24 19.53 -19.18 9.81
CA ARG A 24 19.78 -18.87 8.40
C ARG A 24 19.04 -17.61 7.91
N ASP A 25 17.83 -17.34 8.44
CA ASP A 25 17.05 -16.17 8.09
C ASP A 25 17.65 -14.91 8.73
N LEU A 26 18.20 -15.04 9.94
CA LEU A 26 18.93 -13.97 10.61
C LEU A 26 20.24 -13.65 9.88
N ASP A 27 20.98 -14.66 9.43
CA ASP A 27 22.19 -14.46 8.64
C ASP A 27 21.89 -13.79 7.30
N ALA A 28 20.83 -14.23 6.62
CA ALA A 28 20.36 -13.59 5.37
C ALA A 28 19.93 -12.15 5.60
N LEU A 29 19.25 -11.86 6.71
CA LEU A 29 18.88 -10.50 7.09
C LEU A 29 20.10 -9.62 7.36
N ALA A 30 21.08 -10.14 8.11
CA ALA A 30 22.32 -9.43 8.41
C ALA A 30 23.08 -9.09 7.13
N GLN A 31 23.25 -10.06 6.22
CA GLN A 31 23.86 -9.84 4.91
C GLN A 31 23.08 -8.80 4.08
N GLY A 32 21.76 -8.91 4.05
CA GLY A 32 20.90 -7.96 3.35
C GLY A 32 20.99 -6.54 3.91
N LEU A 33 21.15 -6.37 5.21
CA LEU A 33 21.36 -5.06 5.85
C LEU A 33 22.71 -4.44 5.47
N ILE A 34 23.74 -5.23 5.25
CA ILE A 34 25.03 -4.75 4.74
C ILE A 34 24.88 -4.31 3.28
N GLU A 35 24.25 -5.13 2.44
CA GLU A 35 24.09 -4.87 1.01
C GLU A 35 23.24 -3.61 0.73
N ILE A 36 22.21 -3.31 1.53
CA ILE A 36 21.38 -2.14 1.30
C ILE A 36 22.07 -0.82 1.60
N THR A 37 23.26 -0.83 2.20
CA THR A 37 24.05 0.40 2.43
C THR A 37 24.91 0.78 1.23
N ASP A 38 24.96 -0.04 0.18
CA ASP A 38 25.67 0.29 -1.07
C ASP A 38 25.03 1.52 -1.74
N GLU A 39 25.87 2.52 -2.03
CA GLU A 39 25.42 3.82 -2.54
C GLU A 39 24.76 3.70 -3.93
N ASN A 40 25.32 2.89 -4.83
CA ASN A 40 24.77 2.72 -6.18
C ASN A 40 23.39 2.05 -6.11
N TYR A 41 23.26 1.08 -5.20
CA TYR A 41 21.97 0.43 -4.94
C TYR A 41 20.92 1.43 -4.43
N LEU A 42 21.29 2.27 -3.48
CA LEU A 42 20.38 3.29 -2.91
C LEU A 42 20.02 4.35 -3.95
N GLN A 43 20.97 4.82 -4.74
CA GLN A 43 20.72 5.77 -5.83
C GLN A 43 19.75 5.21 -6.87
N TYR A 44 19.97 3.98 -7.33
CA TYR A 44 19.05 3.33 -8.27
C TYR A 44 17.64 3.23 -7.72
N ARG A 45 17.51 2.80 -6.46
CA ARG A 45 16.25 2.63 -5.79
C ARG A 45 15.50 3.95 -5.62
N ALA A 46 16.19 4.97 -5.09
CA ALA A 46 15.61 6.30 -4.89
C ALA A 46 15.20 6.94 -6.21
N ARG A 47 16.05 6.85 -7.24
CA ARG A 47 15.77 7.42 -8.56
C ARG A 47 14.60 6.74 -9.27
N SER A 48 14.46 5.43 -9.14
CA SER A 48 13.34 4.70 -9.75
C SER A 48 11.99 5.15 -9.20
N ILE A 49 11.89 5.35 -7.88
CA ILE A 49 10.65 5.85 -7.26
C ILE A 49 10.44 7.34 -7.57
N ALA A 50 11.50 8.15 -7.54
CA ALA A 50 11.42 9.56 -7.91
C ALA A 50 10.91 9.74 -9.34
N TYR A 51 11.43 8.94 -10.29
CA TYR A 51 10.96 8.92 -11.66
C TYR A 51 9.45 8.68 -11.78
N LEU A 52 8.97 7.62 -11.11
CA LEU A 52 7.53 7.32 -11.09
C LEU A 52 6.71 8.44 -10.44
N GLY A 53 7.23 9.05 -9.37
CA GLY A 53 6.62 10.20 -8.70
C GLY A 53 6.56 11.44 -9.60
N GLU A 54 7.65 11.75 -10.31
CA GLU A 54 7.72 12.86 -11.29
C GLU A 54 6.68 12.68 -12.41
N LYS A 55 6.52 11.45 -12.92
CA LYS A 55 5.49 11.10 -13.91
C LYS A 55 4.08 11.27 -13.34
N ALA A 56 3.81 10.73 -12.16
CA ALA A 56 2.49 10.86 -11.51
C ALA A 56 2.11 12.34 -11.32
N ILE A 57 3.04 13.17 -10.84
CA ILE A 57 2.82 14.61 -10.67
C ILE A 57 2.56 15.29 -12.02
N SER A 58 3.31 14.92 -13.08
CA SER A 58 3.11 15.50 -14.41
C SER A 58 1.74 15.22 -15.02
N TYR A 59 1.11 14.12 -14.63
CA TYR A 59 -0.27 13.79 -15.01
C TYR A 59 -1.32 14.45 -14.11
N GLY A 60 -0.90 15.16 -13.06
CA GLY A 60 -1.80 15.79 -12.09
C GLY A 60 -2.31 14.83 -11.00
N LEU A 61 -1.68 13.67 -10.81
CA LEU A 61 -2.02 12.74 -9.74
C LEU A 61 -1.39 13.19 -8.42
N PRO A 62 -2.16 13.48 -7.38
CA PRO A 62 -1.63 13.87 -6.08
C PRO A 62 -0.95 12.69 -5.40
N ILE A 63 0.28 12.92 -4.93
CA ILE A 63 1.08 11.93 -4.21
C ILE A 63 1.67 12.53 -2.94
N VAL A 64 2.02 11.67 -1.99
CA VAL A 64 2.80 12.09 -0.82
C VAL A 64 4.22 12.44 -1.25
N GLN A 65 4.69 13.63 -0.86
CA GLN A 65 6.01 14.14 -1.18
C GLN A 65 6.85 14.37 0.09
N PRO A 66 8.18 14.18 0.00
CA PRO A 66 8.92 13.66 -1.15
C PRO A 66 8.63 12.17 -1.40
N ALA A 67 8.78 11.71 -2.65
CA ALA A 67 8.63 10.30 -2.99
C ALA A 67 9.64 9.47 -2.21
N GLY A 68 9.18 8.39 -1.59
CA GLY A 68 10.01 7.54 -0.75
C GLY A 68 10.86 6.53 -1.54
N GLY A 69 11.67 5.75 -0.83
CA GLY A 69 12.58 4.78 -1.46
C GLY A 69 11.99 3.38 -1.70
N HIS A 70 10.79 3.07 -1.21
CA HIS A 70 10.22 1.71 -1.29
C HIS A 70 8.81 1.64 -1.87
N ALA A 71 8.13 2.77 -1.98
CA ALA A 71 6.78 2.85 -2.50
C ALA A 71 6.43 4.28 -2.92
N LEU A 72 5.49 4.39 -3.86
CA LEU A 72 4.77 5.62 -4.15
C LEU A 72 3.43 5.58 -3.42
N TYR A 73 3.02 6.71 -2.82
CA TYR A 73 1.75 6.83 -2.13
C TYR A 73 0.87 7.87 -2.84
N ILE A 74 -0.23 7.42 -3.41
CA ILE A 74 -1.25 8.30 -4.00
C ILE A 74 -2.14 8.81 -2.87
N ASP A 75 -2.42 10.12 -2.85
CA ASP A 75 -3.41 10.73 -1.96
C ASP A 75 -4.80 10.62 -2.62
N ALA A 76 -5.52 9.56 -2.29
CA ALA A 76 -6.83 9.29 -2.84
C ALA A 76 -7.88 10.31 -2.39
N LYS A 77 -7.73 10.92 -1.20
CA LYS A 77 -8.64 11.96 -0.72
C LYS A 77 -8.56 13.22 -1.59
N THR A 78 -7.35 13.66 -1.90
CA THR A 78 -7.14 14.80 -2.78
C THR A 78 -7.49 14.47 -4.23
N PHE A 79 -7.25 13.24 -4.66
CA PHE A 79 -7.55 12.80 -6.02
C PHE A 79 -9.06 12.69 -6.27
N LEU A 80 -9.83 12.16 -5.32
CA LEU A 80 -11.28 11.91 -5.43
C LEU A 80 -12.04 12.66 -4.32
N PRO A 81 -12.08 13.99 -4.33
CA PRO A 81 -12.66 14.78 -3.24
C PRO A 81 -14.18 14.57 -3.07
N ASP A 82 -14.85 14.15 -4.13
CA ASP A 82 -16.31 13.92 -4.12
C ASP A 82 -16.70 12.55 -3.54
N ILE A 83 -15.74 11.66 -3.33
CA ILE A 83 -15.97 10.36 -2.70
C ILE A 83 -15.61 10.46 -1.20
N PRO A 84 -16.62 10.44 -0.30
CA PRO A 84 -16.36 10.57 1.13
C PRO A 84 -15.62 9.34 1.68
N PRO A 85 -14.88 9.45 2.80
CA PRO A 85 -14.08 8.37 3.37
C PRO A 85 -14.83 7.05 3.61
N HIS A 86 -16.10 7.12 4.02
CA HIS A 86 -16.94 5.92 4.25
C HIS A 86 -17.35 5.21 2.94
N GLN A 87 -17.05 5.77 1.80
CA GLN A 87 -17.18 5.15 0.48
C GLN A 87 -15.83 4.71 -0.10
N TYR A 88 -14.80 4.72 0.70
CA TYR A 88 -13.48 4.13 0.45
C TYR A 88 -12.79 4.63 -0.86
N PRO A 89 -12.47 5.92 -0.99
CA PRO A 89 -11.84 6.47 -2.20
C PRO A 89 -10.52 5.77 -2.56
N GLY A 90 -9.73 5.36 -1.56
CA GLY A 90 -8.53 4.56 -1.77
C GLY A 90 -8.81 3.22 -2.45
N GLN A 91 -9.90 2.55 -2.05
CA GLN A 91 -10.31 1.29 -2.66
C GLN A 91 -10.79 1.48 -4.11
N ALA A 92 -11.45 2.60 -4.43
CA ALA A 92 -11.83 2.92 -5.80
C ALA A 92 -10.59 3.01 -6.71
N VAL A 93 -9.54 3.68 -6.25
CA VAL A 93 -8.25 3.77 -6.98
C VAL A 93 -7.59 2.38 -7.11
N VAL A 94 -7.58 1.56 -6.06
CA VAL A 94 -7.02 0.20 -6.09
C VAL A 94 -7.71 -0.66 -7.13
N CYS A 95 -9.03 -0.66 -7.16
CA CYS A 95 -9.81 -1.44 -8.12
C CYS A 95 -9.58 -0.98 -9.55
N GLU A 96 -9.57 0.33 -9.79
CA GLU A 96 -9.37 0.88 -11.14
C GLU A 96 -7.96 0.57 -11.66
N LEU A 97 -6.91 0.72 -10.87
CA LEU A 97 -5.54 0.35 -11.26
C LEU A 97 -5.43 -1.13 -11.63
N TYR A 98 -6.16 -1.98 -10.93
CA TYR A 98 -6.19 -3.40 -11.24
C TYR A 98 -6.93 -3.68 -12.55
N LEU A 99 -8.06 -3.02 -12.79
CA LEU A 99 -8.85 -3.17 -14.02
C LEU A 99 -8.12 -2.63 -15.25
N LEU A 100 -7.47 -1.46 -15.12
CA LEU A 100 -6.76 -0.79 -16.22
C LEU A 100 -5.47 -1.49 -16.64
N GLY A 101 -4.75 -2.05 -15.67
CA GLY A 101 -3.40 -2.54 -15.95
C GLY A 101 -2.93 -3.74 -15.13
N GLY A 102 -3.81 -4.41 -14.38
CA GLY A 102 -3.41 -5.52 -13.52
C GLY A 102 -2.47 -5.12 -12.38
N ILE A 103 -2.41 -3.82 -12.04
CA ILE A 103 -1.51 -3.29 -11.03
C ILE A 103 -2.13 -3.51 -9.65
N ARG A 104 -1.51 -4.40 -8.88
CA ARG A 104 -1.93 -4.68 -7.52
C ARG A 104 -1.31 -3.68 -6.55
N THR A 105 -2.15 -2.95 -5.85
CA THR A 105 -1.78 -1.94 -4.87
C THR A 105 -2.42 -2.25 -3.52
N ALA A 106 -2.08 -1.47 -2.50
CA ALA A 106 -2.67 -1.62 -1.17
C ALA A 106 -3.34 -0.31 -0.75
N GLU A 107 -4.61 -0.42 -0.36
CA GLU A 107 -5.32 0.67 0.28
C GLU A 107 -4.80 0.88 1.70
N LEU A 108 -4.54 2.12 2.07
CA LEU A 108 -4.08 2.56 3.38
C LEU A 108 -4.93 3.75 3.84
N GLY A 109 -6.23 3.55 3.91
CA GLY A 109 -7.21 4.55 4.29
C GLY A 109 -8.29 3.95 5.19
N THR A 110 -9.49 4.46 5.07
CA THR A 110 -10.61 4.09 5.94
C THR A 110 -11.01 2.62 5.82
N PHE A 111 -10.85 1.99 4.66
CA PHE A 111 -11.14 0.57 4.51
C PHE A 111 -10.19 -0.32 5.35
N ALA A 112 -8.89 0.01 5.38
CA ALA A 112 -7.90 -0.75 6.16
C ALA A 112 -7.81 -0.32 7.62
N PHE A 113 -7.87 0.98 7.90
CA PHE A 113 -7.52 1.58 9.21
C PHE A 113 -8.66 2.37 9.85
N GLY A 114 -9.79 2.55 9.18
CA GLY A 114 -10.97 3.13 9.80
C GLY A 114 -11.57 2.20 10.86
N VAL A 115 -12.30 2.77 11.79
CA VAL A 115 -13.04 2.02 12.79
C VAL A 115 -14.45 1.76 12.26
N ALA A 116 -14.81 0.48 12.17
CA ALA A 116 -16.13 0.09 11.68
C ALA A 116 -17.24 0.72 12.53
N GLY A 117 -18.20 1.32 11.87
CA GLY A 117 -19.41 1.84 12.53
C GLY A 117 -20.26 0.71 13.09
N GLU A 118 -20.99 1.00 14.14
CA GLU A 118 -21.95 0.07 14.76
C GLU A 118 -23.37 0.37 14.26
N ASN A 119 -24.20 -0.65 14.17
CA ASN A 119 -25.64 -0.52 13.87
C ASN A 119 -25.99 0.25 12.57
N GLY A 120 -25.15 0.17 11.54
CA GLY A 120 -25.37 0.81 10.25
C GLY A 120 -24.87 2.26 10.18
N GLU A 121 -24.10 2.70 11.17
CA GLU A 121 -23.36 3.97 11.11
C GLU A 121 -22.21 3.88 10.13
N ASN A 122 -21.81 5.03 9.59
CA ASN A 122 -20.63 5.12 8.76
C ASN A 122 -19.36 4.85 9.59
N ASP A 123 -18.34 4.29 8.94
CA ASP A 123 -17.04 4.11 9.54
C ASP A 123 -16.45 5.44 10.04
N THR A 124 -15.80 5.42 11.19
CA THR A 124 -14.92 6.52 11.59
C THR A 124 -13.71 6.55 10.66
N PRO A 125 -13.48 7.63 9.92
CA PRO A 125 -12.44 7.66 8.90
C PRO A 125 -11.05 7.56 9.47
N ALA A 126 -10.12 6.99 8.68
CA ALA A 126 -8.70 7.08 8.95
C ALA A 126 -8.18 8.52 8.77
N THR A 127 -7.02 8.81 9.34
CA THR A 127 -6.38 10.13 9.21
C THR A 127 -6.06 10.48 7.75
N HIS A 128 -5.70 9.49 6.96
CA HIS A 128 -5.31 9.62 5.55
C HIS A 128 -6.04 8.59 4.69
N GLU A 129 -6.29 8.95 3.43
CA GLU A 129 -6.78 8.05 2.40
C GLU A 129 -5.68 7.85 1.36
N LEU A 130 -4.82 6.87 1.58
CA LEU A 130 -3.66 6.63 0.72
C LEU A 130 -3.76 5.30 -0.03
N VAL A 131 -3.12 5.26 -1.20
CA VAL A 131 -2.90 4.02 -1.95
C VAL A 131 -1.41 3.82 -2.15
N ARG A 132 -0.90 2.67 -1.71
CA ARG A 132 0.51 2.32 -1.79
C ARG A 132 0.82 1.48 -3.02
N LEU A 133 1.65 2.01 -3.90
CA LEU A 133 2.32 1.27 -4.97
C LEU A 133 3.69 0.82 -4.45
N ALA A 134 3.79 -0.43 -4.02
CA ALA A 134 5.04 -0.97 -3.51
C ALA A 134 6.03 -1.26 -4.65
N ALA A 135 7.28 -0.83 -4.48
CA ALA A 135 8.37 -1.14 -5.39
C ALA A 135 9.38 -2.06 -4.69
N PRO A 136 9.19 -3.39 -4.76
CA PRO A 136 10.09 -4.34 -4.15
C PRO A 136 11.48 -4.27 -4.77
N ARG A 137 12.48 -4.62 -3.97
CA ARG A 137 13.88 -4.55 -4.37
C ARG A 137 14.20 -5.55 -5.48
N ARG A 138 15.01 -5.11 -6.47
CA ARG A 138 15.56 -5.97 -7.55
C ARG A 138 14.49 -6.77 -8.32
N THR A 139 13.25 -6.27 -8.37
CA THR A 139 12.14 -6.96 -9.02
C THR A 139 11.74 -6.29 -10.32
N TYR A 140 11.65 -4.96 -10.31
CA TYR A 140 11.17 -4.19 -11.45
C TYR A 140 12.30 -3.45 -12.15
N THR A 141 12.21 -3.44 -13.48
CA THR A 141 13.08 -2.68 -14.38
C THR A 141 12.41 -1.37 -14.79
N GLN A 142 13.12 -0.51 -15.52
CA GLN A 142 12.59 0.74 -16.04
C GLN A 142 11.29 0.53 -16.84
N SER A 143 11.23 -0.49 -17.69
CA SER A 143 10.04 -0.77 -18.50
C SER A 143 8.79 -1.09 -17.67
N HIS A 144 8.94 -1.67 -16.49
CA HIS A 144 7.82 -1.86 -15.57
C HIS A 144 7.34 -0.52 -14.98
N PHE A 145 8.28 0.38 -14.64
CA PHE A 145 7.92 1.71 -14.15
C PHE A 145 7.25 2.55 -15.24
N ASP A 146 7.70 2.43 -16.49
CA ASP A 146 7.08 3.09 -17.65
C ASP A 146 5.64 2.59 -17.85
N TYR A 147 5.43 1.28 -17.80
CA TYR A 147 4.09 0.69 -17.88
C TYR A 147 3.18 1.19 -16.74
N VAL A 148 3.69 1.22 -15.52
CA VAL A 148 2.91 1.74 -14.38
C VAL A 148 2.58 3.20 -14.61
N ALA A 149 3.51 4.02 -15.09
CA ALA A 149 3.28 5.44 -15.39
C ALA A 149 2.15 5.64 -16.44
N GLU A 150 2.15 4.84 -17.52
CA GLU A 150 1.08 4.86 -18.53
C GLU A 150 -0.29 4.51 -17.93
N VAL A 151 -0.34 3.56 -17.00
CA VAL A 151 -1.59 3.18 -16.33
C VAL A 151 -2.04 4.27 -15.36
N LEU A 152 -1.11 4.96 -14.68
CA LEU A 152 -1.44 6.11 -13.84
C LEU A 152 -2.03 7.28 -14.66
N GLU A 153 -1.52 7.51 -15.87
CA GLU A 153 -2.09 8.49 -16.80
C GLU A 153 -3.54 8.16 -17.15
N LYS A 154 -3.81 6.90 -17.53
CA LYS A 154 -5.18 6.41 -17.79
C LYS A 154 -6.10 6.49 -16.56
N LEU A 155 -5.56 6.27 -15.36
CA LEU A 155 -6.32 6.46 -14.12
C LEU A 155 -6.78 7.91 -13.98
N VAL A 156 -5.92 8.88 -14.26
CA VAL A 156 -6.26 10.30 -14.21
C VAL A 156 -7.32 10.65 -15.25
N GLU A 157 -7.21 10.15 -16.48
CA GLU A 157 -8.22 10.33 -17.55
C GLU A 157 -9.59 9.77 -17.18
N ASN A 158 -9.61 8.68 -16.40
CA ASN A 158 -10.85 8.05 -15.95
C ASN A 158 -11.40 8.58 -14.62
N LYS A 159 -10.76 9.58 -14.03
CA LYS A 159 -11.09 10.12 -12.70
C LYS A 159 -12.59 10.30 -12.47
N ASP A 160 -13.28 10.95 -13.40
CA ASP A 160 -14.69 11.31 -13.28
C ASP A 160 -15.65 10.11 -13.37
N LYS A 161 -15.13 8.93 -13.75
CA LYS A 161 -15.91 7.69 -13.83
C LYS A 161 -15.80 6.87 -12.53
N LEU A 162 -14.84 7.19 -11.67
CA LEU A 162 -14.63 6.46 -10.45
C LEU A 162 -15.76 6.72 -9.46
N LYS A 163 -16.22 5.65 -8.85
CA LYS A 163 -17.27 5.68 -7.82
C LYS A 163 -16.78 5.02 -6.55
N GLY A 164 -17.37 5.43 -5.44
CA GLY A 164 -17.12 4.80 -4.15
C GLY A 164 -17.64 3.37 -4.09
N TYR A 165 -17.38 2.71 -2.98
CA TYR A 165 -17.80 1.35 -2.69
C TYR A 165 -18.59 1.29 -1.39
N GLU A 166 -19.46 0.29 -1.29
CA GLU A 166 -20.11 -0.12 -0.05
C GLU A 166 -19.65 -1.52 0.37
N ILE A 167 -19.54 -1.75 1.66
CA ILE A 167 -19.27 -3.09 2.21
C ILE A 167 -20.60 -3.84 2.31
N THR A 168 -20.71 -4.96 1.61
CA THR A 168 -21.91 -5.83 1.64
C THR A 168 -21.78 -6.94 2.66
N GLU A 169 -20.55 -7.36 2.98
CA GLU A 169 -20.26 -8.41 3.96
C GLU A 169 -18.88 -8.14 4.56
N GLN A 170 -18.74 -8.24 5.87
CA GLN A 170 -17.45 -8.14 6.53
C GLN A 170 -17.38 -9.06 7.75
N SER A 171 -16.19 -9.58 8.05
CA SER A 171 -15.91 -10.26 9.30
C SER A 171 -15.54 -9.26 10.39
N ARG A 172 -15.66 -9.70 11.65
CA ARG A 172 -15.26 -8.89 12.82
C ARG A 172 -13.76 -8.52 12.81
N PHE A 173 -12.94 -9.40 12.23
CA PHE A 173 -11.49 -9.22 12.17
C PHE A 173 -11.01 -9.30 10.73
N LEU A 174 -9.88 -8.61 10.44
CA LEU A 174 -9.22 -8.64 9.14
C LEU A 174 -10.14 -8.21 7.98
N ARG A 175 -11.00 -7.23 8.21
CA ARG A 175 -11.92 -6.65 7.21
C ARG A 175 -11.25 -6.41 5.89
N HIS A 176 -10.07 -5.81 5.91
CA HIS A 176 -9.26 -5.49 4.73
C HIS A 176 -9.01 -6.69 3.79
N PHE A 177 -9.00 -7.91 4.33
CA PHE A 177 -8.77 -9.14 3.54
C PHE A 177 -10.02 -9.95 3.27
N THR A 178 -11.10 -9.71 3.99
CA THR A 178 -12.27 -10.61 4.02
C THR A 178 -13.57 -9.95 3.59
N ALA A 179 -13.63 -8.62 3.58
CA ALA A 179 -14.84 -7.91 3.21
C ALA A 179 -15.18 -8.08 1.73
N LYS A 180 -16.48 -8.15 1.45
CA LYS A 180 -17.01 -8.05 0.09
C LYS A 180 -17.50 -6.65 -0.15
N LEU A 181 -17.16 -6.13 -1.31
CA LEU A 181 -17.45 -4.76 -1.72
C LEU A 181 -18.32 -4.77 -2.98
N LYS A 182 -19.17 -3.75 -3.09
CA LYS A 182 -19.93 -3.48 -4.28
C LYS A 182 -19.72 -2.02 -4.70
N PRO A 183 -19.48 -1.73 -5.99
CA PRO A 183 -19.42 -0.36 -6.46
C PRO A 183 -20.78 0.33 -6.31
N LEU A 184 -20.75 1.59 -5.93
CA LEU A 184 -21.96 2.44 -5.92
C LEU A 184 -22.38 2.78 -7.34
N SER A 185 -23.68 2.95 -7.56
CA SER A 185 -24.28 3.23 -8.88
C SER A 185 -24.02 4.66 -9.36
#